data_630aff333b52fdbca02b1d9a6342eae7
#
_entry.id   630aff333b52fdbca02b1d9a6342eae7
#
_cell.length_a   1.000
_cell.length_b   1.000
_cell.length_c   1.000
_cell.angle_alpha   90.00
_cell.angle_beta   90.00
_cell.angle_gamma   90.00
#
_symmetry.space_group_name_H-M   'P 1'
#
loop_
_entity.id
_entity.type
_entity.pdbx_description
1 polymer ?
#
loop_
_entity_poly.entity_id
_entity_poly.type
_entity_poly.pdbx_seq_one_letter_code
_entity_poly.pdbx_strand_id
1 'polypeptide(L)'
;MSEVHPEEINKNQLEGKRHTEYRVNLPYPKPIIKEHNKKWALLLLEDYAGNVSELTAILQYIYGNFVLSNDMQQIAKTLEGIAIAEMKHLDLLAGVIFDLGTDPRYQTTSLRGIHKNWTPDYVNYYKDTGRILLENIDAEIKSIEQYKSHIKKIDNNQINELLFRIIMDEELHIKILKDLYNKYTKE
;
A
#
# COMPACT_ATOMS: atom_id res chain seq x y z
N MET A 1 16.96 42.05 -12.77
CA MET A 1 16.67 40.62 -12.79
C MET A 1 17.71 39.97 -11.91
N SER A 2 17.35 39.64 -10.66
CA SER A 2 18.27 39.01 -9.71
C SER A 2 18.24 37.52 -9.99
N GLU A 3 19.39 36.96 -10.37
CA GLU A 3 19.58 35.50 -10.48
C GLU A 3 19.46 34.91 -9.08
N VAL A 4 18.48 34.04 -8.91
CA VAL A 4 18.35 33.19 -7.72
C VAL A 4 19.36 32.06 -7.86
N HIS A 5 20.47 32.14 -7.13
CA HIS A 5 21.38 31.01 -7.01
C HIS A 5 20.67 29.87 -6.27
N PRO A 6 20.68 28.64 -6.78
CA PRO A 6 20.20 27.50 -6.02
C PRO A 6 21.11 27.34 -4.79
N GLU A 7 20.56 27.56 -3.59
CA GLU A 7 21.27 27.27 -2.35
C GLU A 7 21.68 25.80 -2.37
N GLU A 8 22.92 25.53 -1.95
CA GLU A 8 23.41 24.16 -1.78
C GLU A 8 22.52 23.44 -0.77
N ILE A 9 21.63 22.60 -1.27
CA ILE A 9 20.77 21.76 -0.45
C ILE A 9 21.70 20.82 0.31
N ASN A 10 21.83 21.02 1.61
CA ASN A 10 22.63 20.18 2.47
C ASN A 10 22.08 18.74 2.41
N LYS A 11 22.82 17.83 1.79
CA LYS A 11 22.46 16.41 1.61
C LYS A 11 22.07 15.73 2.94
N ASN A 12 22.62 16.19 4.06
CA ASN A 12 22.27 15.68 5.40
C ASN A 12 20.89 16.12 5.88
N GLN A 13 20.27 17.14 5.28
CA GLN A 13 18.87 17.53 5.56
C GLN A 13 17.88 16.74 4.69
N LEU A 14 18.32 16.18 3.56
CA LEU A 14 17.55 15.27 2.73
C LEU A 14 17.52 13.84 3.28
N GLU A 15 18.40 13.50 4.22
CA GLU A 15 18.32 12.29 5.03
C GLU A 15 17.32 12.48 6.19
N GLY A 16 16.16 13.04 5.89
CA GLY A 16 15.04 13.13 6.83
C GLY A 16 14.76 11.76 7.42
N LYS A 17 14.35 11.73 8.70
CA LYS A 17 13.89 10.54 9.42
C LYS A 17 13.05 9.69 8.47
N ARG A 18 13.68 8.66 7.91
CA ARG A 18 13.08 7.88 6.83
C ARG A 18 11.88 7.13 7.37
N HIS A 19 10.87 7.08 6.62
CA HIS A 19 9.59 6.39 6.65
C HIS A 19 9.65 4.89 7.07
N THR A 20 10.50 4.54 8.04
CA THR A 20 10.56 3.23 8.69
C THR A 20 9.54 3.10 9.82
N GLU A 21 8.89 4.21 10.20
CA GLU A 21 7.91 4.25 11.27
C GLU A 21 6.62 3.49 10.92
N TYR A 22 6.29 3.40 9.64
CA TYR A 22 5.09 2.74 9.11
C TYR A 22 5.39 1.38 8.47
N ARG A 23 6.57 0.83 8.71
CA ARG A 23 6.98 -0.50 8.24
C ARG A 23 7.74 -1.22 9.34
N VAL A 24 7.51 -2.51 9.46
CA VAL A 24 8.29 -3.35 10.38
C VAL A 24 9.77 -3.29 10.00
N ASN A 25 10.65 -3.16 10.98
CA ASN A 25 12.11 -3.06 10.75
C ASN A 25 12.73 -4.43 10.40
N LEU A 26 12.25 -5.01 9.30
CA LEU A 26 12.75 -6.25 8.70
C LEU A 26 12.90 -6.05 7.19
N PRO A 27 13.92 -6.63 6.54
CA PRO A 27 14.06 -6.54 5.09
C PRO A 27 12.90 -7.23 4.38
N TYR A 28 12.54 -6.72 3.19
CA TYR A 28 11.64 -7.44 2.30
C TYR A 28 12.40 -8.56 1.57
N PRO A 29 11.86 -9.80 1.55
CA PRO A 29 12.37 -10.86 0.69
C PRO A 29 12.37 -10.43 -0.78
N LYS A 30 13.32 -10.93 -1.54
CA LYS A 30 13.42 -10.70 -2.99
C LYS A 30 13.24 -12.04 -3.70
N PRO A 31 12.01 -12.40 -4.10
CA PRO A 31 11.76 -13.64 -4.81
C PRO A 31 12.58 -13.74 -6.09
N ILE A 32 13.19 -14.90 -6.33
CA ILE A 32 13.86 -15.21 -7.59
C ILE A 32 12.91 -16.08 -8.41
N ILE A 33 12.30 -15.49 -9.42
CA ILE A 33 11.35 -16.16 -10.29
C ILE A 33 12.11 -16.84 -11.43
N LYS A 34 12.05 -18.17 -11.49
CA LYS A 34 12.77 -18.96 -12.51
C LYS A 34 11.93 -19.25 -13.74
N GLU A 35 10.62 -19.24 -13.60
CA GLU A 35 9.67 -19.59 -14.67
C GLU A 35 8.45 -18.67 -14.63
N HIS A 36 7.93 -18.34 -15.80
CA HIS A 36 6.71 -17.55 -15.91
C HIS A 36 5.51 -18.33 -15.37
N ASN A 37 4.66 -17.67 -14.60
CA ASN A 37 3.42 -18.26 -14.08
C ASN A 37 2.28 -17.25 -14.13
N LYS A 38 1.55 -17.25 -15.23
CA LYS A 38 0.42 -16.35 -15.44
C LYS A 38 -0.66 -16.46 -14.36
N LYS A 39 -0.92 -17.68 -13.84
CA LYS A 39 -1.94 -17.86 -12.80
C LYS A 39 -1.59 -17.13 -11.50
N TRP A 40 -0.33 -17.20 -11.07
CA TRP A 40 0.15 -16.47 -9.89
C TRP A 40 0.18 -14.96 -10.13
N ALA A 41 0.65 -14.54 -11.32
CA ALA A 41 0.64 -13.13 -11.69
C ALA A 41 -0.77 -12.52 -11.66
N LEU A 42 -1.80 -13.26 -12.09
CA LEU A 42 -3.19 -12.80 -12.05
C LEU A 42 -3.72 -12.65 -10.62
N LEU A 43 -3.31 -13.51 -9.68
CA LEU A 43 -3.63 -13.35 -8.26
C LEU A 43 -2.98 -12.07 -7.71
N LEU A 44 -1.68 -11.87 -7.98
CA LEU A 44 -0.96 -10.69 -7.51
C LEU A 44 -1.45 -9.39 -8.16
N LEU A 45 -2.02 -9.43 -9.37
CA LEU A 45 -2.69 -8.26 -9.96
C LEU A 45 -3.94 -7.83 -9.18
N GLU A 46 -4.61 -8.73 -8.47
CA GLU A 46 -5.71 -8.38 -7.57
C GLU A 46 -5.17 -7.59 -6.36
N ASP A 47 -4.04 -8.01 -5.77
CA ASP A 47 -3.37 -7.31 -4.68
C ASP A 47 -2.77 -5.97 -5.15
N TYR A 48 -2.30 -5.91 -6.38
CA TYR A 48 -1.65 -4.75 -6.98
C TYR A 48 -2.63 -3.63 -7.34
N ALA A 49 -3.71 -3.94 -8.07
CA ALA A 49 -4.62 -2.95 -8.65
C ALA A 49 -6.11 -3.39 -8.67
N GLY A 50 -6.53 -4.23 -7.74
CA GLY A 50 -7.93 -4.59 -7.54
C GLY A 50 -8.70 -3.56 -6.71
N ASN A 51 -9.90 -3.93 -6.30
CA ASN A 51 -10.69 -3.13 -5.37
C ASN A 51 -10.05 -3.10 -3.97
N VAL A 52 -9.60 -4.25 -3.49
CA VAL A 52 -8.74 -4.38 -2.31
C VAL A 52 -7.31 -4.54 -2.83
N SER A 53 -6.51 -3.48 -2.79
CA SER A 53 -5.18 -3.48 -3.41
C SER A 53 -4.32 -2.34 -2.91
N GLU A 54 -3.00 -2.46 -3.12
CA GLU A 54 -2.03 -1.40 -2.79
C GLU A 54 -2.36 -0.08 -3.50
N LEU A 55 -2.71 -0.13 -4.80
CA LEU A 55 -3.07 1.09 -5.53
C LEU A 55 -4.29 1.79 -4.93
N THR A 56 -5.31 1.03 -4.53
CA THR A 56 -6.52 1.57 -3.89
C THR A 56 -6.19 2.15 -2.52
N ALA A 57 -5.38 1.44 -1.71
CA ALA A 57 -4.93 1.89 -0.41
C ALA A 57 -4.13 3.19 -0.49
N ILE A 58 -3.14 3.30 -1.39
CA ILE A 58 -2.37 4.51 -1.62
C ILE A 58 -3.29 5.72 -1.86
N LEU A 59 -4.23 5.59 -2.79
CA LEU A 59 -5.10 6.70 -3.17
C LEU A 59 -6.13 7.03 -2.08
N GLN A 60 -6.60 6.02 -1.36
CA GLN A 60 -7.46 6.18 -0.19
C GLN A 60 -6.75 6.97 0.92
N TYR A 61 -5.50 6.62 1.24
CA TYR A 61 -4.69 7.30 2.25
C TYR A 61 -4.33 8.74 1.82
N ILE A 62 -3.93 8.95 0.55
CA ILE A 62 -3.63 10.28 0.01
C ILE A 62 -4.87 11.18 0.07
N TYR A 63 -6.05 10.66 -0.28
CA TYR A 63 -7.29 11.42 -0.17
C TYR A 63 -7.58 11.80 1.28
N GLY A 64 -7.49 10.84 2.21
CA GLY A 64 -7.68 11.08 3.64
C GLY A 64 -6.69 12.10 4.20
N ASN A 65 -5.40 12.01 3.85
CA ASN A 65 -4.39 13.00 4.21
C ASN A 65 -4.82 14.40 3.77
N PHE A 66 -5.21 14.57 2.51
CA PHE A 66 -5.58 15.87 1.96
C PHE A 66 -6.80 16.47 2.65
N VAL A 67 -7.84 15.67 2.91
CA VAL A 67 -9.08 16.10 3.55
C VAL A 67 -8.84 16.53 5.01
N LEU A 68 -7.94 15.86 5.73
CA LEU A 68 -7.68 16.09 7.15
C LEU A 68 -6.52 17.06 7.42
N SER A 69 -5.85 17.55 6.38
CA SER A 69 -4.59 18.33 6.52
C SER A 69 -4.71 19.60 7.35
N ASN A 70 -5.86 20.27 7.34
CA ASN A 70 -6.07 21.51 8.07
C ASN A 70 -6.47 21.28 9.53
N ASP A 71 -7.35 20.33 9.79
CA ASP A 71 -8.02 20.17 11.08
C ASP A 71 -7.40 19.07 11.95
N MET A 72 -6.84 18.02 11.32
CA MET A 72 -6.30 16.82 11.97
C MET A 72 -4.90 16.47 11.47
N GLN A 73 -3.97 17.43 11.57
CA GLN A 73 -2.61 17.31 10.99
C GLN A 73 -1.85 16.04 11.39
N GLN A 74 -2.00 15.57 12.65
CA GLN A 74 -1.31 14.37 13.11
C GLN A 74 -1.84 13.13 12.36
N ILE A 75 -3.16 13.03 12.22
CA ILE A 75 -3.80 11.92 11.49
C ILE A 75 -3.41 12.01 10.00
N ALA A 76 -3.52 13.20 9.40
CA ALA A 76 -3.15 13.43 8.02
C ALA A 76 -1.72 12.96 7.71
N LYS A 77 -0.73 13.36 8.50
CA LYS A 77 0.67 12.93 8.34
C LYS A 77 0.86 11.42 8.52
N THR A 78 0.09 10.79 9.40
CA THR A 78 0.14 9.35 9.56
C THR A 78 -0.39 8.64 8.31
N LEU A 79 -1.52 9.10 7.76
CA LEU A 79 -2.07 8.54 6.51
C LEU A 79 -1.09 8.71 5.34
N GLU A 80 -0.41 9.84 5.23
CA GLU A 80 0.67 10.05 4.24
C GLU A 80 1.82 9.05 4.43
N GLY A 81 2.25 8.84 5.67
CA GLY A 81 3.31 7.90 6.00
C GLY A 81 2.96 6.47 5.64
N ILE A 82 1.73 6.04 5.90
CA ILE A 82 1.22 4.73 5.49
C ILE A 82 1.16 4.65 3.95
N ALA A 83 0.62 5.66 3.26
CA ALA A 83 0.60 5.70 1.79
C ALA A 83 1.99 5.46 1.17
N ILE A 84 3.04 6.02 1.78
CA ILE A 84 4.42 5.80 1.33
C ILE A 84 4.88 4.35 1.57
N ALA A 85 4.42 3.69 2.64
CA ALA A 85 4.68 2.27 2.85
C ALA A 85 3.98 1.42 1.78
N GLU A 86 2.71 1.72 1.46
CA GLU A 86 1.93 1.04 0.41
C GLU A 86 2.54 1.22 -0.99
N MET A 87 3.13 2.39 -1.28
CA MET A 87 3.89 2.57 -2.53
C MET A 87 5.07 1.58 -2.64
N LYS A 88 5.68 1.21 -1.50
CA LYS A 88 6.73 0.18 -1.50
C LYS A 88 6.18 -1.21 -1.75
N HIS A 89 5.02 -1.55 -1.17
CA HIS A 89 4.35 -2.82 -1.44
C HIS A 89 3.94 -2.92 -2.92
N LEU A 90 3.37 -1.85 -3.48
CA LEU A 90 3.01 -1.75 -4.90
C LEU A 90 4.23 -2.02 -5.81
N ASP A 91 5.39 -1.40 -5.53
CA ASP A 91 6.64 -1.60 -6.26
C ASP A 91 7.13 -3.05 -6.21
N LEU A 92 7.07 -3.68 -5.03
CA LEU A 92 7.48 -5.08 -4.83
C LEU A 92 6.57 -6.04 -5.61
N LEU A 93 5.26 -5.84 -5.55
CA LEU A 93 4.30 -6.64 -6.31
C LEU A 93 4.48 -6.48 -7.82
N ALA A 94 4.69 -5.23 -8.29
CA ALA A 94 4.95 -4.96 -9.71
C ALA A 94 6.16 -5.75 -10.23
N GLY A 95 7.26 -5.78 -9.46
CA GLY A 95 8.45 -6.55 -9.80
C GLY A 95 8.16 -8.04 -9.95
N VAL A 96 7.48 -8.64 -8.97
CA VAL A 96 7.12 -10.07 -9.02
C VAL A 96 6.16 -10.39 -10.16
N ILE A 97 5.14 -9.55 -10.40
CA ILE A 97 4.20 -9.71 -11.52
C ILE A 97 4.94 -9.69 -12.86
N PHE A 98 5.88 -8.75 -13.01
CA PHE A 98 6.70 -8.64 -14.21
C PHE A 98 7.60 -9.86 -14.41
N ASP A 99 8.28 -10.32 -13.37
CA ASP A 99 9.13 -11.51 -13.39
C ASP A 99 8.33 -12.79 -13.67
N LEU A 100 7.05 -12.83 -13.29
CA LEU A 100 6.11 -13.90 -13.65
C LEU A 100 5.63 -13.85 -15.11
N GLY A 101 6.12 -12.88 -15.91
CA GLY A 101 5.82 -12.74 -17.34
C GLY A 101 4.52 -12.00 -17.64
N THR A 102 4.05 -11.13 -16.73
CA THR A 102 2.81 -10.35 -16.91
C THR A 102 3.11 -8.87 -16.74
N ASP A 103 2.52 -8.02 -17.60
CA ASP A 103 2.64 -6.57 -17.52
C ASP A 103 1.81 -6.05 -16.31
N PRO A 104 2.42 -5.34 -15.32
CA PRO A 104 1.75 -4.84 -14.14
C PRO A 104 0.92 -3.58 -14.42
N ARG A 105 -0.07 -3.69 -15.28
CA ARG A 105 -1.03 -2.62 -15.56
C ARG A 105 -1.99 -2.43 -14.40
N TYR A 106 -2.52 -1.22 -14.25
CA TYR A 106 -3.54 -0.91 -13.25
C TYR A 106 -4.90 -1.51 -13.66
N GLN A 107 -4.93 -2.83 -13.68
CA GLN A 107 -6.10 -3.64 -14.02
C GLN A 107 -6.01 -5.02 -13.38
N THR A 108 -7.14 -5.64 -13.15
CA THR A 108 -7.21 -7.07 -12.85
C THR A 108 -7.58 -7.85 -14.10
N THR A 109 -7.22 -9.12 -14.14
CA THR A 109 -7.55 -10.00 -15.26
C THR A 109 -7.98 -11.35 -14.73
N SER A 110 -9.21 -11.76 -15.02
CA SER A 110 -9.69 -13.10 -14.65
C SER A 110 -8.98 -14.19 -15.44
N LEU A 111 -9.02 -15.43 -14.94
CA LEU A 111 -8.51 -16.62 -15.67
C LEU A 111 -9.18 -16.81 -17.05
N ARG A 112 -10.37 -16.24 -17.27
CA ARG A 112 -11.09 -16.25 -18.56
C ARG A 112 -10.65 -15.12 -19.49
N GLY A 113 -9.66 -14.30 -19.11
CA GLY A 113 -9.15 -13.18 -19.91
C GLY A 113 -10.03 -11.93 -19.87
N ILE A 114 -10.98 -11.82 -18.94
CA ILE A 114 -11.78 -10.61 -18.76
C ILE A 114 -10.93 -9.62 -17.97
N HIS A 115 -10.70 -8.44 -18.56
CA HIS A 115 -9.97 -7.33 -17.96
C HIS A 115 -10.93 -6.38 -17.26
N LYS A 116 -10.51 -5.87 -16.10
CA LYS A 116 -11.19 -4.81 -15.36
C LYS A 116 -10.15 -3.77 -14.95
N ASN A 117 -10.22 -2.60 -15.53
CA ASN A 117 -9.34 -1.48 -15.19
C ASN A 117 -9.60 -1.03 -13.75
N TRP A 118 -8.58 -0.57 -13.08
CA TRP A 118 -8.74 0.17 -11.83
C TRP A 118 -9.61 1.41 -12.06
N THR A 119 -10.43 1.75 -11.08
CA THR A 119 -11.36 2.89 -11.15
C THR A 119 -11.34 3.69 -9.85
N PRO A 120 -11.51 5.03 -9.90
CA PRO A 120 -11.67 5.85 -8.70
C PRO A 120 -12.84 5.45 -7.80
N ASP A 121 -13.80 4.68 -8.32
CA ASP A 121 -14.95 4.16 -7.56
C ASP A 121 -14.54 3.16 -6.45
N TYR A 122 -13.31 2.70 -6.46
CA TYR A 122 -12.77 1.85 -5.39
C TYR A 122 -12.37 2.66 -4.15
N VAL A 123 -12.17 3.98 -4.29
CA VAL A 123 -11.78 4.87 -3.20
C VAL A 123 -13.03 5.37 -2.48
N ASN A 124 -13.02 5.32 -1.14
CA ASN A 124 -14.06 5.89 -0.30
C ASN A 124 -13.77 7.37 -0.04
N TYR A 125 -14.66 8.26 -0.47
CA TYR A 125 -14.50 9.71 -0.36
C TYR A 125 -15.17 10.30 0.88
N TYR A 126 -14.96 9.67 2.05
CA TYR A 126 -15.47 10.20 3.33
C TYR A 126 -14.68 11.45 3.77
N LYS A 127 -15.37 12.33 4.54
CA LYS A 127 -14.78 13.54 5.12
C LYS A 127 -14.75 13.50 6.64
N ASP A 128 -15.56 12.65 7.25
CA ASP A 128 -15.56 12.45 8.69
C ASP A 128 -14.32 11.65 9.13
N THR A 129 -13.60 12.18 10.10
CA THR A 129 -12.32 11.62 10.58
C THR A 129 -12.49 10.20 11.11
N GLY A 130 -13.52 9.97 11.94
CA GLY A 130 -13.78 8.65 12.50
C GLY A 130 -14.10 7.63 11.42
N ARG A 131 -14.90 8.04 10.42
CA ARG A 131 -15.23 7.18 9.28
C ARG A 131 -14.03 6.87 8.42
N ILE A 132 -13.18 7.87 8.13
CA ILE A 132 -11.93 7.67 7.39
C ILE A 132 -11.06 6.61 8.09
N LEU A 133 -10.85 6.73 9.40
CA LEU A 133 -10.01 5.79 10.16
C LEU A 133 -10.61 4.37 10.17
N LEU A 134 -11.91 4.23 10.38
CA LEU A 134 -12.59 2.92 10.40
C LEU A 134 -12.54 2.23 9.02
N GLU A 135 -12.77 2.97 7.94
CA GLU A 135 -12.72 2.41 6.58
C GLU A 135 -11.30 1.97 6.20
N ASN A 136 -10.28 2.72 6.62
CA ASN A 136 -8.89 2.31 6.39
C ASN A 136 -8.55 1.04 7.22
N ILE A 137 -9.00 0.94 8.49
CA ILE A 137 -8.82 -0.28 9.29
C ILE A 137 -9.48 -1.49 8.61
N ASP A 138 -10.69 -1.34 8.10
CA ASP A 138 -11.42 -2.40 7.40
C ASP A 138 -10.73 -2.79 6.09
N ALA A 139 -10.19 -1.82 5.35
CA ALA A 139 -9.41 -2.06 4.14
C ALA A 139 -8.16 -2.91 4.42
N GLU A 140 -7.37 -2.57 5.45
CA GLU A 140 -6.19 -3.35 5.85
C GLU A 140 -6.54 -4.78 6.26
N ILE A 141 -7.65 -4.96 7.01
CA ILE A 141 -8.12 -6.31 7.38
C ILE A 141 -8.43 -7.13 6.13
N LYS A 142 -9.12 -6.53 5.15
CA LYS A 142 -9.44 -7.19 3.88
C LYS A 142 -8.20 -7.51 3.04
N SER A 143 -7.19 -6.61 3.03
CA SER A 143 -5.89 -6.86 2.39
C SER A 143 -5.21 -8.08 2.98
N ILE A 144 -5.13 -8.17 4.30
CA ILE A 144 -4.56 -9.34 5.01
C ILE A 144 -5.29 -10.64 4.63
N GLU A 145 -6.63 -10.61 4.60
CA GLU A 145 -7.43 -11.78 4.23
C GLU A 145 -7.17 -12.21 2.78
N GLN A 146 -7.07 -11.25 1.86
CA GLN A 146 -6.77 -11.48 0.46
C GLN A 146 -5.37 -12.07 0.28
N TYR A 147 -4.34 -11.49 0.89
CA TYR A 147 -2.97 -12.03 0.89
C TYR A 147 -2.92 -13.47 1.43
N LYS A 148 -3.55 -13.73 2.57
CA LYS A 148 -3.65 -15.10 3.14
C LYS A 148 -4.35 -16.08 2.20
N SER A 149 -5.34 -15.63 1.43
CA SER A 149 -6.00 -16.44 0.39
C SER A 149 -5.07 -16.74 -0.78
N HIS A 150 -4.25 -15.75 -1.20
CA HIS A 150 -3.33 -15.91 -2.32
C HIS A 150 -2.13 -16.80 -1.94
N ILE A 151 -1.59 -16.67 -0.74
CA ILE A 151 -0.55 -17.56 -0.18
C ILE A 151 -0.97 -19.04 -0.28
N LYS A 152 -2.22 -19.36 -0.01
CA LYS A 152 -2.74 -20.75 -0.14
C LYS A 152 -2.82 -21.26 -1.58
N LYS A 153 -2.82 -20.36 -2.56
CA LYS A 153 -2.98 -20.68 -4.00
C LYS A 153 -1.66 -20.61 -4.77
N ILE A 154 -0.67 -19.91 -4.22
CA ILE A 154 0.65 -19.72 -4.80
C ILE A 154 1.60 -20.75 -4.20
N ASP A 155 1.98 -21.73 -5.01
CA ASP A 155 2.95 -22.76 -4.61
C ASP A 155 4.38 -22.29 -4.89
N ASN A 156 4.79 -21.20 -4.18
CA ASN A 156 6.13 -20.64 -4.24
C ASN A 156 6.49 -19.98 -2.90
N ASN A 157 7.41 -20.61 -2.17
CA ASN A 157 7.80 -20.14 -0.83
C ASN A 157 8.35 -18.72 -0.83
N GLN A 158 9.13 -18.32 -1.83
CA GLN A 158 9.75 -16.99 -1.86
C GLN A 158 8.72 -15.88 -2.09
N ILE A 159 7.72 -16.11 -2.95
CA ILE A 159 6.59 -15.20 -3.11
C ILE A 159 5.79 -15.15 -1.80
N ASN A 160 5.52 -16.29 -1.20
CA ASN A 160 4.76 -16.36 0.04
C ASN A 160 5.47 -15.66 1.19
N GLU A 161 6.80 -15.76 1.31
CA GLU A 161 7.61 -15.01 2.27
C GLU A 161 7.48 -13.49 2.07
N LEU A 162 7.47 -13.01 0.81
CA LEU A 162 7.23 -11.60 0.53
C LEU A 162 5.83 -11.17 0.96
N LEU A 163 4.79 -11.93 0.61
CA LEU A 163 3.42 -11.62 1.02
C LEU A 163 3.25 -11.64 2.55
N PHE A 164 3.87 -12.60 3.25
CA PHE A 164 3.90 -12.59 4.71
C PHE A 164 4.58 -11.35 5.28
N ARG A 165 5.67 -10.88 4.65
CA ARG A 165 6.36 -9.68 5.09
C ARG A 165 5.50 -8.42 4.89
N ILE A 166 4.73 -8.35 3.80
CA ILE A 166 3.76 -7.28 3.57
C ILE A 166 2.67 -7.34 4.64
N ILE A 167 2.08 -8.51 4.91
CA ILE A 167 1.07 -8.68 5.96
C ILE A 167 1.53 -8.12 7.32
N MET A 168 2.81 -8.25 7.66
CA MET A 168 3.32 -7.68 8.92
C MET A 168 3.23 -6.14 8.95
N ASP A 169 3.37 -5.48 7.81
CA ASP A 169 3.20 -4.03 7.72
C ASP A 169 1.72 -3.65 7.82
N GLU A 170 0.81 -4.40 7.19
CA GLU A 170 -0.64 -4.18 7.30
C GLU A 170 -1.13 -4.36 8.76
N GLU A 171 -0.60 -5.36 9.48
CA GLU A 171 -0.89 -5.53 10.91
C GLU A 171 -0.39 -4.33 11.75
N LEU A 172 0.75 -3.75 11.39
CA LEU A 172 1.26 -2.51 12.00
C LEU A 172 0.36 -1.32 11.65
N HIS A 173 -0.08 -1.17 10.39
CA HIS A 173 -1.00 -0.12 9.97
C HIS A 173 -2.31 -0.19 10.75
N ILE A 174 -2.92 -1.36 10.89
CA ILE A 174 -4.13 -1.57 11.70
C ILE A 174 -3.91 -1.10 13.15
N LYS A 175 -2.78 -1.43 13.75
CA LYS A 175 -2.47 -1.00 15.11
C LYS A 175 -2.41 0.52 15.22
N ILE A 176 -1.66 1.16 14.32
CA ILE A 176 -1.49 2.63 14.28
C ILE A 176 -2.85 3.31 14.11
N LEU A 177 -3.65 2.85 13.15
CA LEU A 177 -4.98 3.42 12.86
C LEU A 177 -5.95 3.25 14.03
N LYS A 178 -5.93 2.09 14.72
CA LYS A 178 -6.75 1.85 15.93
C LYS A 178 -6.34 2.75 17.07
N ASP A 179 -5.05 2.97 17.27
CA ASP A 179 -4.53 3.87 18.31
C ASP A 179 -4.97 5.31 18.04
N LEU A 180 -4.92 5.77 16.77
CA LEU A 180 -5.43 7.08 16.36
C LEU A 180 -6.95 7.19 16.56
N TYR A 181 -7.71 6.18 16.14
CA TYR A 181 -9.16 6.17 16.31
C TYR A 181 -9.58 6.27 17.77
N ASN A 182 -8.94 5.46 18.64
CA ASN A 182 -9.21 5.46 20.07
C ASN A 182 -8.84 6.80 20.74
N LYS A 183 -7.76 7.44 20.28
CA LYS A 183 -7.37 8.78 20.76
C LYS A 183 -8.39 9.82 20.32
N TYR A 184 -8.73 9.85 19.03
CA TYR A 184 -9.69 10.78 18.43
C TYR A 184 -11.09 10.69 19.07
N THR A 185 -11.56 9.48 19.40
CA THR A 185 -12.92 9.30 19.98
C THR A 185 -13.01 9.57 21.47
N LYS A 186 -11.88 9.83 22.16
CA LYS A 186 -11.83 10.20 23.59
C LYS A 186 -11.65 11.70 23.81
N GLU A 187 -11.31 12.44 22.77
CA GLU A 187 -11.27 13.92 22.75
C GLU A 187 -12.65 14.50 22.40
#